data_eb835a32efb2b7be7b01a322bc387026
#
_entry.id   eb835a32efb2b7be7b01a322bc387026
#
_cell.length_a   1.000
_cell.length_b   1.000
_cell.length_c   1.000
_cell.angle_alpha   90.00
_cell.angle_beta   90.00
_cell.angle_gamma   90.00
#
_symmetry.space_group_name_H-M   'P 1'
#
loop_
_entity.id
_entity.type
_entity.pdbx_description
1 polymer ?
#
loop_
_entity_poly.entity_id
_entity_poly.type
_entity_poly.pdbx_seq_one_letter_code
_entity_poly.pdbx_strand_id
1 'polypeptide(L)'
;MEIAERAGCRLVVKSKSMVSEETELNEALSEAGIEPLETDLGEFILQVDHDHPTHLVMPVVHKNAADIGHIFERYFKTEFTDNAQALAEMARVHLRNRFNQADMGVSGVNFAVAETGSIVVCCNEGNARMCVSRPRIHVALMGMEKLIPSMDDLPVFLKLLARSASGQSLTQYSSIVSGSRRAGELDGPEQFHLIIMDNGRSRILAGQYRDTLRCIRCGACLNSCPIYRKVGGRTYGSVYPGPIGALLTPLFNGLKQHKHLPHASSLCGACFDACPVKINIPEFLIKLRGDQVKAHITPWTERVIFKLWTIGLRFGWTYRLSQFAQRIGLRLLKDKQGWIKHLPPPVNGWTKQRDFPAPAKEDFRTVYKRYRREQQRDTSHTKEKQ
;
A
#
# COMPACT_ATOMS: atom_id res chain seq x y z
N MET A 1 24.02 -8.07 6.82
CA MET A 1 24.57 -9.03 7.80
C MET A 1 26.09 -8.97 7.79
N GLU A 2 26.77 -9.39 6.74
CA GLU A 2 28.24 -9.48 6.65
C GLU A 2 29.01 -8.25 7.16
N ILE A 3 28.53 -7.03 6.85
CA ILE A 3 29.16 -5.78 7.35
C ILE A 3 29.07 -5.70 8.88
N ALA A 4 27.93 -6.02 9.47
CA ALA A 4 27.70 -5.95 10.90
C ALA A 4 28.54 -6.99 11.67
N GLU A 5 28.59 -8.22 11.15
CA GLU A 5 29.37 -9.32 11.73
C GLU A 5 30.88 -9.03 11.65
N ARG A 6 31.39 -8.62 10.51
CA ARG A 6 32.82 -8.26 10.33
C ARG A 6 33.25 -7.11 11.23
N ALA A 7 32.35 -6.16 11.49
CA ALA A 7 32.62 -5.02 12.35
C ALA A 7 32.42 -5.31 13.86
N GLY A 8 31.95 -6.51 14.21
CA GLY A 8 31.65 -6.91 15.59
C GLY A 8 30.53 -6.10 16.23
N CYS A 9 29.53 -5.68 15.42
CA CYS A 9 28.40 -4.88 15.90
C CYS A 9 27.54 -5.67 16.89
N ARG A 10 27.11 -5.02 17.96
CA ARG A 10 26.16 -5.56 18.96
C ARG A 10 24.83 -4.84 18.93
N LEU A 11 24.84 -3.54 18.65
CA LEU A 11 23.68 -2.69 18.56
C LEU A 11 23.62 -1.96 17.22
N VAL A 12 22.53 -2.16 16.51
CA VAL A 12 22.21 -1.48 15.23
C VAL A 12 20.98 -0.61 15.43
N VAL A 13 21.14 0.71 15.33
CA VAL A 13 20.03 1.66 15.34
C VAL A 13 19.50 1.86 13.91
N LYS A 14 18.20 1.76 13.72
CA LYS A 14 17.57 1.79 12.40
C LYS A 14 16.54 2.91 12.31
N SER A 15 16.61 3.72 11.28
CA SER A 15 15.50 4.59 10.91
C SER A 15 14.50 3.81 10.07
N LYS A 16 13.23 4.19 10.14
CA LYS A 16 12.17 3.59 9.36
C LYS A 16 12.54 3.42 7.90
N SER A 17 12.44 2.22 7.37
CA SER A 17 12.74 1.91 5.98
C SER A 17 11.88 0.76 5.47
N MET A 18 11.05 1.04 4.44
CA MET A 18 10.25 0.00 3.79
C MET A 18 11.11 -1.07 3.11
N VAL A 19 12.34 -0.72 2.72
CA VAL A 19 13.28 -1.66 2.10
C VAL A 19 13.84 -2.64 3.12
N SER A 20 14.12 -2.17 4.36
CA SER A 20 14.54 -3.07 5.43
C SER A 20 13.43 -4.03 5.87
N GLU A 21 12.17 -3.57 5.83
CA GLU A 21 11.02 -4.44 6.09
C GLU A 21 10.81 -5.50 5.00
N GLU A 22 11.07 -5.16 3.72
CA GLU A 22 11.03 -6.13 2.62
C GLU A 22 12.01 -7.30 2.82
N THR A 23 13.11 -7.06 3.52
CA THR A 23 14.20 -8.02 3.72
C THR A 23 14.21 -8.64 5.11
N GLU A 24 13.20 -8.34 5.92
CA GLU A 24 13.10 -8.84 7.31
C GLU A 24 14.41 -8.62 8.09
N LEU A 25 14.98 -7.39 7.93
CA LEU A 25 16.33 -7.09 8.44
C LEU A 25 16.42 -7.21 9.96
N ASN A 26 15.36 -6.85 10.69
CA ASN A 26 15.36 -6.92 12.16
C ASN A 26 15.47 -8.37 12.64
N GLU A 27 14.72 -9.27 11.99
CA GLU A 27 14.73 -10.69 12.26
C GLU A 27 16.12 -11.27 11.98
N ALA A 28 16.69 -10.96 10.82
CA ALA A 28 18.01 -11.44 10.43
C ALA A 28 19.12 -10.95 11.39
N LEU A 29 19.06 -9.69 11.85
CA LEU A 29 19.99 -9.16 12.84
C LEU A 29 19.85 -9.89 14.19
N SER A 30 18.62 -10.09 14.64
CA SER A 30 18.33 -10.79 15.91
C SER A 30 18.82 -12.23 15.90
N GLU A 31 18.62 -12.96 14.79
CA GLU A 31 19.12 -14.32 14.59
C GLU A 31 20.65 -14.42 14.62
N ALA A 32 21.34 -13.36 14.21
CA ALA A 32 22.80 -13.25 14.30
C ALA A 32 23.29 -12.76 15.69
N GLY A 33 22.40 -12.58 16.66
CA GLY A 33 22.74 -12.10 17.99
C GLY A 33 23.06 -10.61 18.07
N ILE A 34 22.65 -9.83 17.07
CA ILE A 34 22.80 -8.39 16.99
C ILE A 34 21.46 -7.74 17.32
N GLU A 35 21.43 -6.81 18.27
CA GLU A 35 20.22 -6.10 18.66
C GLU A 35 19.83 -5.05 17.61
N PRO A 36 18.70 -5.19 16.88
CA PRO A 36 18.14 -4.13 16.07
C PRO A 36 17.25 -3.23 16.90
N LEU A 37 17.42 -1.90 16.79
CA LEU A 37 16.58 -0.93 17.49
C LEU A 37 15.96 0.05 16.50
N GLU A 38 14.63 0.04 16.43
CA GLU A 38 13.87 1.06 15.70
C GLU A 38 13.94 2.40 16.41
N THR A 39 14.15 3.47 15.65
CA THR A 39 14.35 4.80 16.22
C THR A 39 13.28 5.81 15.82
N ASP A 40 12.42 5.50 14.84
CA ASP A 40 11.16 6.21 14.62
C ASP A 40 10.21 5.89 15.77
N LEU A 41 9.55 6.90 16.35
CA LEU A 41 8.71 6.70 17.53
C LEU A 41 7.62 5.65 17.27
N GLY A 42 6.98 5.70 16.13
CA GLY A 42 5.93 4.74 15.78
C GLY A 42 6.44 3.32 15.61
N GLU A 43 7.56 3.13 14.92
CA GLU A 43 8.20 1.82 14.75
C GLU A 43 8.76 1.30 16.09
N PHE A 44 9.33 2.17 16.92
CA PHE A 44 9.80 1.80 18.27
C PHE A 44 8.66 1.26 19.14
N ILE A 45 7.50 1.96 19.15
CA ILE A 45 6.31 1.49 19.89
C ILE A 45 5.87 0.11 19.39
N LEU A 46 5.85 -0.12 18.06
CA LEU A 46 5.48 -1.40 17.49
C LEU A 46 6.49 -2.49 17.83
N GLN A 47 7.78 -2.19 17.79
CA GLN A 47 8.83 -3.13 18.17
C GLN A 47 8.69 -3.57 19.63
N VAL A 48 8.46 -2.63 20.54
CA VAL A 48 8.28 -2.90 21.98
C VAL A 48 7.00 -3.72 22.26
N ASP A 49 5.94 -3.49 21.50
CA ASP A 49 4.66 -4.20 21.64
C ASP A 49 4.58 -5.47 20.77
N HIS A 50 5.64 -5.84 20.07
CA HIS A 50 5.69 -6.98 19.13
C HIS A 50 4.57 -6.94 18.10
N ASP A 51 4.27 -5.75 17.58
CA ASP A 51 3.18 -5.48 16.64
C ASP A 51 3.71 -5.07 15.26
N HIS A 52 2.83 -5.03 14.25
CA HIS A 52 3.20 -4.74 12.87
C HIS A 52 2.67 -3.38 12.40
N PRO A 53 3.40 -2.67 11.51
CA PRO A 53 2.96 -1.40 10.96
C PRO A 53 1.68 -1.56 10.14
N THR A 54 0.79 -0.57 10.24
CA THR A 54 -0.49 -0.55 9.52
C THR A 54 -0.54 0.50 8.42
N HIS A 55 0.38 1.46 8.41
CA HIS A 55 0.45 2.54 7.43
C HIS A 55 1.90 2.84 7.04
N LEU A 56 2.12 3.23 5.76
CA LEU A 56 3.47 3.49 5.23
C LEU A 56 4.21 4.64 5.92
N VAL A 57 3.48 5.69 6.32
CA VAL A 57 4.06 6.92 6.91
C VAL A 57 3.84 6.98 8.43
N MET A 58 2.67 6.56 8.88
CA MET A 58 2.28 6.58 10.31
C MET A 58 2.04 5.14 10.80
N PRO A 59 3.08 4.38 11.14
CA PRO A 59 2.99 2.95 11.37
C PRO A 59 2.04 2.58 12.51
N VAL A 60 1.98 3.40 13.56
CA VAL A 60 1.25 3.17 14.81
C VAL A 60 -0.13 3.84 14.87
N VAL A 61 -0.68 4.29 13.73
CA VAL A 61 -1.95 5.05 13.65
C VAL A 61 -3.17 4.35 14.26
N HIS A 62 -3.09 3.06 14.53
CA HIS A 62 -4.15 2.24 15.13
C HIS A 62 -4.13 2.20 16.65
N LYS A 63 -3.13 2.82 17.31
CA LYS A 63 -3.03 2.91 18.76
C LYS A 63 -3.29 4.34 19.23
N ASN A 64 -3.95 4.49 20.36
CA ASN A 64 -4.16 5.77 21.02
C ASN A 64 -3.12 6.00 22.14
N ALA A 65 -3.13 7.18 22.78
CA ALA A 65 -2.16 7.53 23.82
C ALA A 65 -2.23 6.59 25.03
N ALA A 66 -3.43 6.13 25.42
CA ALA A 66 -3.60 5.20 26.53
C ALA A 66 -3.02 3.82 26.22
N ASP A 67 -3.22 3.32 24.97
CA ASP A 67 -2.61 2.07 24.53
C ASP A 67 -1.07 2.15 24.64
N ILE A 68 -0.48 3.26 24.16
CA ILE A 68 0.96 3.52 24.24
C ILE A 68 1.42 3.64 25.68
N GLY A 69 0.62 4.30 26.54
CA GLY A 69 0.87 4.41 27.98
C GLY A 69 1.05 3.05 28.65
N HIS A 70 0.16 2.11 28.38
CA HIS A 70 0.27 0.74 28.92
C HIS A 70 1.46 -0.05 28.34
N ILE A 71 1.82 0.20 27.07
CA ILE A 71 3.02 -0.40 26.48
C ILE A 71 4.27 0.10 27.21
N PHE A 72 4.40 1.41 27.41
CA PHE A 72 5.57 2.01 28.06
C PHE A 72 5.64 1.73 29.55
N GLU A 73 4.51 1.68 30.26
CA GLU A 73 4.43 1.21 31.65
C GLU A 73 5.11 -0.17 31.81
N ARG A 74 4.77 -1.12 30.95
CA ARG A 74 5.36 -2.47 30.95
C ARG A 74 6.84 -2.48 30.57
N TYR A 75 7.20 -1.72 29.53
CA TYR A 75 8.56 -1.73 28.98
C TYR A 75 9.56 -0.99 29.87
N PHE A 76 9.22 0.24 30.29
CA PHE A 76 10.09 1.08 31.13
C PHE A 76 9.93 0.82 32.60
N LYS A 77 8.95 0.03 33.05
CA LYS A 77 8.61 -0.24 34.45
C LYS A 77 8.36 1.07 35.24
N THR A 78 7.61 1.98 34.63
CA THR A 78 7.22 3.28 35.20
C THR A 78 5.74 3.30 35.53
N GLU A 79 5.27 4.35 36.20
CA GLU A 79 3.83 4.57 36.41
C GLU A 79 3.13 4.84 35.06
N PHE A 80 1.85 4.45 34.97
CA PHE A 80 1.03 4.70 33.78
C PHE A 80 0.85 6.20 33.55
N THR A 81 0.94 6.60 32.29
CA THR A 81 0.54 7.93 31.81
C THR A 81 0.02 7.83 30.39
N ASP A 82 -1.00 8.62 30.06
CA ASP A 82 -1.51 8.82 28.68
C ASP A 82 -1.15 10.21 28.14
N ASN A 83 -0.31 10.95 28.88
CA ASN A 83 0.19 12.24 28.44
C ASN A 83 1.19 12.06 27.29
N ALA A 84 0.80 12.49 26.08
CA ALA A 84 1.60 12.31 24.85
C ALA A 84 3.01 12.91 24.97
N GLN A 85 3.17 14.04 25.66
CA GLN A 85 4.47 14.69 25.84
C GLN A 85 5.37 13.89 26.78
N ALA A 86 4.82 13.34 27.86
CA ALA A 86 5.56 12.48 28.79
C ALA A 86 6.01 11.18 28.11
N LEU A 87 5.12 10.56 27.33
CA LEU A 87 5.44 9.36 26.55
C LEU A 87 6.55 9.63 25.52
N ALA A 88 6.46 10.73 24.79
CA ALA A 88 7.50 11.13 23.84
C ALA A 88 8.84 11.39 24.52
N GLU A 89 8.84 11.99 25.73
CA GLU A 89 10.05 12.24 26.51
C GLU A 89 10.69 10.93 27.01
N MET A 90 9.91 9.95 27.47
CA MET A 90 10.42 8.62 27.82
C MET A 90 11.16 7.97 26.66
N ALA A 91 10.53 7.96 25.48
CA ALA A 91 11.16 7.42 24.28
C ALA A 91 12.42 8.21 23.88
N ARG A 92 12.37 9.54 23.95
CA ARG A 92 13.50 10.43 23.63
C ARG A 92 14.73 10.13 24.50
N VAL A 93 14.54 10.04 25.81
CA VAL A 93 15.63 9.76 26.77
C VAL A 93 16.23 8.38 26.51
N HIS A 94 15.38 7.36 26.32
CA HIS A 94 15.83 6.02 26.01
C HIS A 94 16.63 5.96 24.69
N LEU A 95 16.06 6.44 23.61
CA LEU A 95 16.67 6.40 22.28
C LEU A 95 17.97 7.21 22.22
N ARG A 96 18.05 8.36 22.93
CA ARG A 96 19.29 9.15 22.99
C ARG A 96 20.46 8.35 23.56
N ASN A 97 20.21 7.59 24.63
CA ASN A 97 21.25 6.74 25.22
C ASN A 97 21.67 5.64 24.25
N ARG A 98 20.71 5.04 23.55
CA ARG A 98 20.97 3.97 22.58
C ARG A 98 21.74 4.47 21.35
N PHE A 99 21.44 5.68 20.83
CA PHE A 99 22.25 6.29 19.77
C PHE A 99 23.71 6.45 20.14
N ASN A 100 24.02 6.77 21.40
CA ASN A 100 25.40 6.92 21.87
C ASN A 100 26.14 5.58 22.00
N GLN A 101 25.43 4.47 22.13
CA GLN A 101 25.96 3.12 22.26
C GLN A 101 26.00 2.36 20.92
N ALA A 102 25.37 2.90 19.87
CA ALA A 102 25.19 2.20 18.62
C ALA A 102 26.52 2.03 17.86
N ASP A 103 26.78 0.81 17.41
CA ASP A 103 27.93 0.46 16.58
C ASP A 103 27.69 0.82 15.11
N MET A 104 26.43 0.62 14.66
CA MET A 104 26.02 0.82 13.26
C MET A 104 24.67 1.54 13.22
N GLY A 105 24.52 2.44 12.25
CA GLY A 105 23.26 3.04 11.87
C GLY A 105 22.78 2.54 10.51
N VAL A 106 21.49 2.18 10.43
CA VAL A 106 20.86 1.79 9.17
C VAL A 106 19.80 2.81 8.80
N SER A 107 19.81 3.28 7.57
CA SER A 107 18.78 4.18 7.03
C SER A 107 18.19 3.66 5.73
N GLY A 108 16.92 4.01 5.50
CA GLY A 108 16.37 4.01 4.16
C GLY A 108 16.89 5.21 3.35
N VAL A 109 16.63 5.17 2.04
CA VAL A 109 16.93 6.27 1.12
C VAL A 109 15.62 6.71 0.46
N ASN A 110 15.29 7.99 0.57
CA ASN A 110 14.16 8.56 -0.14
C ASN A 110 14.47 8.77 -1.61
N PHE A 111 15.64 9.36 -1.91
CA PHE A 111 16.13 9.58 -3.26
C PHE A 111 17.65 9.41 -3.28
N ALA A 112 18.19 8.95 -4.40
CA ALA A 112 19.62 8.92 -4.69
C ALA A 112 19.88 9.69 -5.98
N VAL A 113 20.86 10.61 -5.95
CA VAL A 113 21.18 11.50 -7.06
C VAL A 113 22.31 10.91 -7.86
N ALA A 114 22.06 10.49 -9.09
CA ALA A 114 23.05 9.83 -9.94
C ALA A 114 24.26 10.74 -10.26
N GLU A 115 24.00 12.02 -10.52
CA GLU A 115 25.01 13.03 -10.86
C GLU A 115 26.10 13.17 -9.78
N THR A 116 25.70 13.12 -8.50
CA THR A 116 26.63 13.39 -7.37
C THR A 116 26.98 12.15 -6.56
N GLY A 117 26.27 11.02 -6.77
CA GLY A 117 26.37 9.84 -5.93
C GLY A 117 25.82 10.03 -4.51
N SER A 118 25.12 11.14 -4.25
CA SER A 118 24.57 11.46 -2.94
C SER A 118 23.25 10.77 -2.71
N ILE A 119 22.98 10.41 -1.45
CA ILE A 119 21.66 9.94 -1.01
C ILE A 119 20.93 11.02 -0.21
N VAL A 120 19.62 11.00 -0.26
CA VAL A 120 18.75 11.93 0.45
C VAL A 120 17.85 11.17 1.41
N VAL A 121 17.88 11.57 2.68
CA VAL A 121 17.08 11.01 3.77
C VAL A 121 16.16 12.10 4.31
N CYS A 122 14.85 11.88 4.20
CA CYS A 122 13.81 12.79 4.69
C CYS A 122 13.27 12.30 6.03
N CYS A 123 13.21 13.17 7.04
CA CYS A 123 12.80 12.83 8.38
C CYS A 123 12.11 14.02 9.07
N ASN A 124 11.13 13.78 9.94
CA ASN A 124 10.49 14.80 10.77
C ASN A 124 10.96 14.80 12.22
N GLU A 125 11.46 13.68 12.72
CA GLU A 125 11.80 13.49 14.14
C GLU A 125 13.29 13.66 14.43
N GLY A 126 14.14 13.72 13.42
CA GLY A 126 15.59 13.77 13.58
C GLY A 126 16.26 12.42 13.84
N ASN A 127 15.50 11.35 14.10
CA ASN A 127 16.00 10.00 14.35
C ASN A 127 16.86 9.47 13.20
N ALA A 128 16.39 9.61 11.95
CA ALA A 128 17.16 9.18 10.78
C ALA A 128 18.50 9.94 10.67
N ARG A 129 18.51 11.25 11.00
CA ARG A 129 19.75 12.04 11.04
C ARG A 129 20.72 11.49 12.08
N MET A 130 20.22 11.08 13.26
CA MET A 130 21.05 10.46 14.30
C MET A 130 21.59 9.09 13.88
N CYS A 131 20.79 8.27 13.18
CA CYS A 131 21.25 7.00 12.59
C CYS A 131 22.40 7.19 11.58
N VAL A 132 22.37 8.29 10.82
CA VAL A 132 23.38 8.60 9.78
C VAL A 132 24.66 9.18 10.40
N SER A 133 24.55 10.07 11.40
CA SER A 133 25.68 10.90 11.84
C SER A 133 26.39 10.37 13.09
N ARG A 134 25.71 9.61 13.96
CA ARG A 134 26.25 9.23 15.27
C ARG A 134 27.06 7.93 15.27
N PRO A 135 26.58 6.81 14.69
CA PRO A 135 27.34 5.56 14.65
C PRO A 135 28.56 5.64 13.75
N ARG A 136 29.58 4.85 14.09
CA ARG A 136 30.79 4.75 13.31
C ARG A 136 30.58 4.19 11.89
N ILE A 137 29.61 3.32 11.74
CA ILE A 137 29.26 2.71 10.45
C ILE A 137 27.84 3.13 10.07
N HIS A 138 27.66 3.61 8.85
CA HIS A 138 26.34 3.86 8.27
C HIS A 138 26.10 2.97 7.06
N VAL A 139 25.00 2.23 7.09
CA VAL A 139 24.51 1.41 5.98
C VAL A 139 23.19 2.01 5.47
N ALA A 140 23.18 2.46 4.24
CA ALA A 140 21.99 2.99 3.57
C ALA A 140 21.40 1.92 2.65
N LEU A 141 20.09 1.62 2.83
CA LEU A 141 19.37 0.65 2.02
C LEU A 141 18.41 1.36 1.05
N MET A 142 18.51 1.09 -0.24
CA MET A 142 17.59 1.64 -1.23
C MET A 142 17.13 0.62 -2.28
N GLY A 143 15.88 0.73 -2.70
CA GLY A 143 15.47 0.11 -3.96
C GLY A 143 16.03 0.91 -5.15
N MET A 144 16.40 0.22 -6.24
CA MET A 144 16.96 0.87 -7.43
C MET A 144 16.04 1.96 -8.04
N GLU A 145 14.74 1.90 -7.75
CA GLU A 145 13.74 2.88 -8.21
C GLU A 145 13.85 4.25 -7.52
N LYS A 146 14.75 4.40 -6.55
CA LYS A 146 14.95 5.68 -5.83
C LYS A 146 15.94 6.60 -6.53
N LEU A 147 16.55 6.15 -7.62
CA LEU A 147 17.52 6.92 -8.36
C LEU A 147 16.84 8.05 -9.15
N ILE A 148 17.35 9.27 -8.99
CA ILE A 148 16.99 10.46 -9.77
C ILE A 148 18.22 10.97 -10.53
N PRO A 149 18.04 11.62 -11.71
CA PRO A 149 19.17 11.98 -12.55
C PRO A 149 20.09 13.03 -11.92
N SER A 150 19.55 14.15 -11.45
CA SER A 150 20.31 15.33 -11.07
C SER A 150 19.85 15.97 -9.76
N MET A 151 20.67 16.88 -9.22
CA MET A 151 20.30 17.70 -8.06
C MET A 151 19.17 18.68 -8.39
N ASP A 152 19.03 19.11 -9.63
CA ASP A 152 17.96 20.03 -10.07
C ASP A 152 16.56 19.38 -10.02
N ASP A 153 16.48 18.06 -10.12
CA ASP A 153 15.24 17.31 -9.98
C ASP A 153 14.79 17.17 -8.53
N LEU A 154 15.72 17.17 -7.57
CA LEU A 154 15.48 16.89 -6.16
C LEU A 154 14.42 17.80 -5.51
N PRO A 155 14.37 19.13 -5.73
CA PRO A 155 13.38 20.00 -5.11
C PRO A 155 11.93 19.63 -5.44
N VAL A 156 11.68 19.10 -6.64
CA VAL A 156 10.34 18.64 -7.05
C VAL A 156 9.91 17.45 -6.20
N PHE A 157 10.80 16.46 -6.05
CA PHE A 157 10.51 15.26 -5.28
C PHE A 157 10.33 15.54 -3.78
N LEU A 158 11.14 16.43 -3.20
CA LEU A 158 11.01 16.84 -1.78
C LEU A 158 9.66 17.50 -1.50
N LYS A 159 9.23 18.42 -2.37
CA LYS A 159 7.91 19.07 -2.26
C LYS A 159 6.76 18.08 -2.43
N LEU A 160 6.84 17.19 -3.43
CA LEU A 160 5.81 16.19 -3.67
C LEU A 160 5.70 15.20 -2.51
N LEU A 161 6.83 14.73 -1.98
CA LEU A 161 6.84 13.78 -0.87
C LEU A 161 6.18 14.36 0.37
N ALA A 162 6.65 15.50 0.86
CA ALA A 162 6.18 16.11 2.10
C ALA A 162 4.69 16.51 2.03
N ARG A 163 4.28 17.16 0.94
CA ARG A 163 2.88 17.58 0.75
C ARG A 163 1.91 16.42 0.65
N SER A 164 2.31 15.36 -0.05
CA SER A 164 1.45 14.19 -0.26
C SER A 164 1.39 13.28 0.96
N ALA A 165 2.44 13.25 1.79
CA ALA A 165 2.51 12.41 2.99
C ALA A 165 1.76 13.02 4.18
N SER A 166 2.01 14.30 4.48
CA SER A 166 1.57 14.95 5.71
C SER A 166 1.01 16.36 5.52
N GLY A 167 0.97 16.89 4.29
CA GLY A 167 0.55 18.26 3.99
C GLY A 167 1.62 19.34 4.27
N GLN A 168 2.80 18.96 4.72
CA GLN A 168 3.92 19.87 4.95
C GLN A 168 4.48 20.40 3.63
N SER A 169 5.04 21.62 3.63
CA SER A 169 5.75 22.16 2.46
C SER A 169 7.04 21.40 2.18
N LEU A 170 7.79 21.06 3.23
CA LEU A 170 8.99 20.21 3.25
C LEU A 170 9.02 19.43 4.56
N THR A 171 9.82 18.36 4.63
CA THR A 171 10.13 17.66 5.89
C THR A 171 11.03 18.54 6.76
N GLN A 172 11.00 18.33 8.08
CA GLN A 172 11.84 19.10 9.03
C GLN A 172 13.34 18.93 8.72
N TYR A 173 13.73 17.73 8.37
CA TYR A 173 15.10 17.40 7.99
C TYR A 173 15.10 16.74 6.61
N SER A 174 15.90 17.31 5.71
CA SER A 174 16.25 16.73 4.41
C SER A 174 17.74 16.64 4.35
N SER A 175 18.29 15.51 4.77
CA SER A 175 19.75 15.30 4.86
C SER A 175 20.29 14.75 3.56
N ILE A 176 21.31 15.41 3.00
CA ILE A 176 22.06 14.95 1.83
C ILE A 176 23.35 14.35 2.34
N VAL A 177 23.61 13.08 2.02
CA VAL A 177 24.80 12.33 2.46
C VAL A 177 25.55 11.87 1.24
N SER A 178 26.83 12.28 1.17
CA SER A 178 27.70 12.00 0.01
C SER A 178 28.82 11.00 0.32
N GLY A 179 28.84 10.42 1.52
CA GLY A 179 29.84 9.42 1.90
C GLY A 179 30.21 9.43 3.37
N SER A 180 31.36 8.86 3.69
CA SER A 180 31.94 8.83 5.03
C SER A 180 32.57 10.17 5.42
N ARG A 181 32.76 10.35 6.72
CA ARG A 181 33.46 11.51 7.33
C ARG A 181 34.85 11.72 6.75
N ARG A 182 35.18 12.96 6.42
CA ARG A 182 36.49 13.36 5.97
C ARG A 182 37.39 13.72 7.16
N ALA A 183 38.69 13.75 6.91
CA ALA A 183 39.65 14.19 7.92
C ALA A 183 39.33 15.62 8.35
N GLY A 184 39.20 15.84 9.69
CA GLY A 184 38.86 17.13 10.28
C GLY A 184 37.38 17.39 10.51
N GLU A 185 36.46 16.56 10.00
CA GLU A 185 35.06 16.64 10.31
C GLU A 185 34.77 16.04 11.70
N LEU A 186 33.89 16.68 12.47
CA LEU A 186 33.60 16.32 13.87
C LEU A 186 32.56 15.21 13.99
N ASP A 187 31.64 15.08 13.03
CA ASP A 187 30.55 14.10 13.03
C ASP A 187 30.48 13.35 11.70
N GLY A 188 29.64 12.34 11.65
CA GLY A 188 29.46 11.46 10.49
C GLY A 188 30.18 10.12 10.63
N PRO A 189 29.78 9.14 9.83
CA PRO A 189 30.30 7.77 9.93
C PRO A 189 31.72 7.68 9.36
N GLU A 190 32.53 6.82 9.93
CA GLU A 190 33.87 6.48 9.39
C GLU A 190 33.75 5.59 8.16
N GLN A 191 32.72 4.74 8.14
CA GLN A 191 32.41 3.85 7.02
C GLN A 191 30.99 4.10 6.54
N PHE A 192 30.85 4.28 5.24
CA PHE A 192 29.56 4.43 4.57
C PHE A 192 29.37 3.32 3.53
N HIS A 193 28.24 2.63 3.62
CA HIS A 193 27.88 1.58 2.68
C HIS A 193 26.51 1.87 2.07
N LEU A 194 26.41 1.88 0.75
CA LEU A 194 25.14 1.97 0.03
C LEU A 194 24.81 0.62 -0.58
N ILE A 195 23.69 0.04 -0.15
CA ILE A 195 23.17 -1.22 -0.68
C ILE A 195 21.98 -0.92 -1.59
N ILE A 196 22.11 -1.22 -2.87
CA ILE A 196 21.07 -1.04 -3.88
C ILE A 196 20.38 -2.39 -4.09
N MET A 197 19.09 -2.44 -3.78
CA MET A 197 18.28 -3.65 -3.84
C MET A 197 17.46 -3.72 -5.13
N ASP A 198 17.58 -4.82 -5.84
CA ASP A 198 16.70 -5.14 -6.98
C ASP A 198 15.38 -5.77 -6.50
N ASN A 199 15.41 -6.89 -5.85
CA ASN A 199 14.25 -7.67 -5.40
C ASN A 199 13.12 -7.70 -6.46
N GLY A 200 13.49 -7.97 -7.72
CA GLY A 200 12.56 -8.06 -8.86
C GLY A 200 12.17 -6.72 -9.51
N ARG A 201 12.74 -5.59 -9.07
CA ARG A 201 12.48 -4.26 -9.65
C ARG A 201 12.92 -4.16 -11.10
N SER A 202 14.06 -4.75 -11.47
CA SER A 202 14.55 -4.83 -12.86
C SER A 202 13.54 -5.56 -13.77
N ARG A 203 12.94 -6.65 -13.30
CA ARG A 203 11.87 -7.37 -14.02
C ARG A 203 10.62 -6.51 -14.21
N ILE A 204 10.21 -5.77 -13.18
CA ILE A 204 9.06 -4.86 -13.24
C ILE A 204 9.35 -3.71 -14.21
N LEU A 205 10.59 -3.16 -14.16
CA LEU A 205 11.03 -2.07 -15.04
C LEU A 205 10.99 -2.48 -16.52
N ALA A 206 11.40 -3.69 -16.83
CA ALA A 206 11.35 -4.25 -18.19
C ALA A 206 9.94 -4.56 -18.69
N GLY A 207 8.93 -4.59 -17.81
CA GLY A 207 7.57 -5.03 -18.10
C GLY A 207 6.55 -3.90 -18.24
N GLN A 208 5.29 -4.32 -18.41
CA GLN A 208 4.13 -3.41 -18.53
C GLN A 208 3.79 -2.67 -17.23
N TYR A 209 4.38 -3.06 -16.11
CA TYR A 209 4.13 -2.48 -14.77
C TYR A 209 5.20 -1.48 -14.34
N ARG A 210 6.13 -1.07 -15.23
CA ARG A 210 7.24 -0.18 -14.91
C ARG A 210 6.85 1.09 -14.17
N ASP A 211 5.70 1.69 -14.52
CA ASP A 211 5.24 2.93 -13.91
C ASP A 211 4.88 2.79 -12.42
N THR A 212 4.68 1.56 -11.91
CA THR A 212 4.48 1.32 -10.48
C THR A 212 5.71 1.65 -9.66
N LEU A 213 6.91 1.57 -10.27
CA LEU A 213 8.19 1.91 -9.63
C LEU A 213 8.40 3.42 -9.44
N ARG A 214 7.59 4.30 -10.08
CA ARG A 214 7.58 5.74 -9.79
C ARG A 214 7.11 6.07 -8.38
N CYS A 215 6.65 5.09 -7.60
CA CYS A 215 6.10 5.31 -6.27
C CYS A 215 7.15 5.88 -5.30
N ILE A 216 6.90 7.10 -4.80
CA ILE A 216 7.73 7.78 -3.80
C ILE A 216 7.40 7.41 -2.35
N ARG A 217 6.50 6.46 -2.12
CA ARG A 217 6.07 5.94 -0.80
C ARG A 217 5.40 6.98 0.11
N CYS A 218 4.75 8.00 -0.44
CA CYS A 218 4.10 9.07 0.32
C CYS A 218 2.82 8.66 1.08
N GLY A 219 2.20 7.52 0.76
CA GLY A 219 0.99 7.05 1.45
C GLY A 219 -0.33 7.74 1.03
N ALA A 220 -0.33 8.74 0.15
CA ALA A 220 -1.54 9.48 -0.23
C ALA A 220 -2.68 8.59 -0.77
N CYS A 221 -2.33 7.54 -1.51
CA CYS A 221 -3.31 6.58 -2.03
C CYS A 221 -3.99 5.76 -0.92
N LEU A 222 -3.35 5.54 0.23
CA LEU A 222 -3.91 4.86 1.39
C LEU A 222 -4.97 5.75 2.03
N ASN A 223 -4.62 7.03 2.26
CA ASN A 223 -5.48 8.01 2.91
C ASN A 223 -6.78 8.29 2.12
N SER A 224 -6.74 8.19 0.79
CA SER A 224 -7.90 8.39 -0.09
C SER A 224 -8.73 7.12 -0.33
N CYS A 225 -8.22 5.93 0.04
CA CYS A 225 -8.85 4.66 -0.31
C CYS A 225 -10.00 4.27 0.63
N PRO A 226 -11.25 4.12 0.14
CA PRO A 226 -12.38 3.72 0.97
C PRO A 226 -12.24 2.27 1.50
N ILE A 227 -11.57 1.38 0.76
CA ILE A 227 -11.33 0.01 1.20
C ILE A 227 -10.32 -0.01 2.34
N TYR A 228 -9.15 0.64 2.16
CA TYR A 228 -8.13 0.71 3.19
C TYR A 228 -8.67 1.30 4.52
N ARG A 229 -9.47 2.36 4.43
CA ARG A 229 -10.12 2.97 5.62
C ARG A 229 -11.06 2.01 6.38
N LYS A 230 -11.59 0.99 5.71
CA LYS A 230 -12.51 0.01 6.33
C LYS A 230 -11.79 -1.22 6.88
N VAL A 231 -10.79 -1.73 6.16
CA VAL A 231 -10.14 -3.00 6.50
C VAL A 231 -8.81 -2.83 7.24
N GLY A 232 -8.21 -1.63 7.18
CA GLY A 232 -6.91 -1.34 7.78
C GLY A 232 -5.73 -2.01 7.03
N GLY A 233 -4.50 -1.64 7.43
CA GLY A 233 -3.28 -2.11 6.76
C GLY A 233 -2.97 -3.58 6.97
N ARG A 234 -3.23 -4.11 8.17
CA ARG A 234 -2.94 -5.53 8.52
C ARG A 234 -3.61 -6.53 7.60
N THR A 235 -4.83 -6.22 7.12
CA THR A 235 -5.60 -7.11 6.23
C THR A 235 -4.88 -7.39 4.90
N TYR A 236 -3.95 -6.53 4.49
CA TYR A 236 -3.16 -6.74 3.27
C TYR A 236 -2.08 -7.81 3.43
N GLY A 237 -1.68 -8.16 4.67
CA GLY A 237 -0.69 -9.20 4.95
C GLY A 237 0.65 -8.94 4.26
N SER A 238 1.08 -7.69 4.19
CA SER A 238 2.28 -7.26 3.47
C SER A 238 2.83 -5.96 4.03
N VAL A 239 4.12 -5.77 3.86
CA VAL A 239 4.86 -4.54 4.17
C VAL A 239 4.25 -3.32 3.47
N TYR A 240 3.72 -3.50 2.27
CA TYR A 240 3.03 -2.46 1.51
C TYR A 240 1.52 -2.64 1.58
N PRO A 241 0.80 -1.90 2.44
CA PRO A 241 -0.65 -1.94 2.48
C PRO A 241 -1.30 -1.00 1.45
N GLY A 242 -2.62 -1.08 1.33
CA GLY A 242 -3.43 -0.17 0.53
C GLY A 242 -3.29 -0.36 -0.99
N PRO A 243 -3.74 0.62 -1.78
CA PRO A 243 -3.80 0.49 -3.23
C PRO A 243 -2.45 0.23 -3.90
N ILE A 244 -1.38 0.90 -3.46
CA ILE A 244 -0.05 0.66 -4.01
C ILE A 244 0.49 -0.71 -3.60
N GLY A 245 0.20 -1.18 -2.39
CA GLY A 245 0.57 -2.51 -1.92
C GLY A 245 -0.16 -3.61 -2.67
N ALA A 246 -1.42 -3.39 -3.05
CA ALA A 246 -2.17 -4.32 -3.89
C ALA A 246 -1.55 -4.53 -5.29
N LEU A 247 -0.68 -3.59 -5.74
CA LEU A 247 0.14 -3.75 -6.94
C LEU A 247 1.53 -4.32 -6.64
N LEU A 248 2.27 -3.69 -5.73
CA LEU A 248 3.68 -4.00 -5.51
C LEU A 248 3.89 -5.38 -4.88
N THR A 249 3.07 -5.76 -3.92
CA THR A 249 3.23 -7.05 -3.25
C THR A 249 3.14 -8.24 -4.21
N PRO A 250 2.10 -8.38 -5.07
CA PRO A 250 2.08 -9.47 -6.03
C PRO A 250 3.17 -9.36 -7.12
N LEU A 251 3.67 -8.16 -7.42
CA LEU A 251 4.76 -7.96 -8.38
C LEU A 251 6.13 -8.37 -7.80
N PHE A 252 6.40 -8.14 -6.51
CA PHE A 252 7.63 -8.55 -5.84
C PHE A 252 7.59 -10.01 -5.41
N ASN A 253 6.53 -10.41 -4.71
CA ASN A 253 6.45 -11.67 -3.97
C ASN A 253 5.66 -12.76 -4.70
N GLY A 254 5.15 -12.47 -5.90
CA GLY A 254 4.45 -13.43 -6.73
C GLY A 254 2.93 -13.30 -6.72
N LEU A 255 2.36 -13.36 -7.92
CA LEU A 255 0.93 -13.17 -8.15
C LEU A 255 0.06 -14.30 -7.60
N LYS A 256 0.59 -15.52 -7.52
CA LYS A 256 -0.14 -16.70 -7.03
C LYS A 256 -0.36 -16.64 -5.51
N GLN A 257 0.68 -16.28 -4.75
CA GLN A 257 0.62 -16.17 -3.29
C GLN A 257 -0.30 -15.02 -2.86
N HIS A 258 -0.26 -13.91 -3.59
CA HIS A 258 -0.98 -12.68 -3.26
C HIS A 258 -2.17 -12.41 -4.21
N LYS A 259 -2.80 -13.47 -4.73
CA LYS A 259 -3.88 -13.38 -5.73
C LYS A 259 -5.10 -12.56 -5.29
N HIS A 260 -5.33 -12.41 -4.00
CA HIS A 260 -6.46 -11.65 -3.42
C HIS A 260 -6.24 -10.13 -3.48
N LEU A 261 -4.99 -9.65 -3.43
CA LEU A 261 -4.67 -8.23 -3.35
C LEU A 261 -5.16 -7.40 -4.54
N PRO A 262 -5.01 -7.81 -5.82
CA PRO A 262 -5.57 -7.07 -6.94
C PRO A 262 -7.09 -6.89 -6.87
N HIS A 263 -7.81 -7.72 -6.08
CA HIS A 263 -9.25 -7.63 -5.87
C HIS A 263 -9.64 -6.79 -4.67
N ALA A 264 -8.70 -6.39 -3.80
CA ALA A 264 -8.92 -5.51 -2.65
C ALA A 264 -9.11 -4.05 -3.06
N SER A 265 -9.98 -3.78 -4.04
CA SER A 265 -10.22 -2.45 -4.59
C SER A 265 -11.62 -2.34 -5.17
N SER A 266 -12.28 -1.20 -4.92
CA SER A 266 -13.53 -0.80 -5.58
C SER A 266 -13.33 -0.20 -6.98
N LEU A 267 -12.08 0.01 -7.41
CA LEU A 267 -11.71 0.67 -8.68
C LEU A 267 -12.30 2.08 -8.86
N CYS A 268 -12.58 2.79 -7.76
CA CYS A 268 -13.23 4.11 -7.78
C CYS A 268 -12.34 5.25 -8.35
N GLY A 269 -11.03 5.04 -8.53
CA GLY A 269 -10.11 6.03 -9.07
C GLY A 269 -9.46 6.97 -8.04
N ALA A 270 -9.97 7.08 -6.81
CA ALA A 270 -9.47 8.03 -5.81
C ALA A 270 -7.97 7.93 -5.53
N CYS A 271 -7.40 6.73 -5.61
CA CYS A 271 -5.95 6.52 -5.45
C CYS A 271 -5.11 7.06 -6.62
N PHE A 272 -5.66 7.09 -7.83
CA PHE A 272 -5.02 7.73 -9.00
C PHE A 272 -5.06 9.25 -8.88
N ASP A 273 -6.21 9.80 -8.49
CA ASP A 273 -6.36 11.25 -8.33
C ASP A 273 -5.42 11.79 -7.24
N ALA A 274 -5.31 11.08 -6.12
CA ALA A 274 -4.43 11.44 -5.01
C ALA A 274 -2.94 11.20 -5.29
N CYS A 275 -2.57 10.40 -6.30
CA CYS A 275 -1.18 10.06 -6.55
C CYS A 275 -0.39 11.23 -7.13
N PRO A 276 0.65 11.76 -6.44
CA PRO A 276 1.43 12.90 -6.91
C PRO A 276 2.27 12.58 -8.15
N VAL A 277 2.64 11.31 -8.33
CA VAL A 277 3.42 10.81 -9.48
C VAL A 277 2.55 10.10 -10.52
N LYS A 278 1.22 10.21 -10.39
CA LYS A 278 0.21 9.76 -11.36
C LYS A 278 0.34 8.31 -11.82
N ILE A 279 0.52 7.40 -10.86
CA ILE A 279 0.45 5.95 -11.12
C ILE A 279 -1.03 5.58 -11.32
N ASN A 280 -1.39 5.04 -12.48
CA ASN A 280 -2.76 4.57 -12.75
C ASN A 280 -3.03 3.22 -12.07
N ILE A 281 -3.14 3.26 -10.73
CA ILE A 281 -3.34 2.08 -9.89
C ILE A 281 -4.57 1.25 -10.32
N PRO A 282 -5.76 1.84 -10.58
CA PRO A 282 -6.93 1.07 -11.00
C PRO A 282 -6.71 0.27 -12.29
N GLU A 283 -6.06 0.85 -13.28
CA GLU A 283 -5.75 0.19 -14.54
C GLU A 283 -4.80 -1.01 -14.33
N PHE A 284 -3.73 -0.80 -13.56
CA PHE A 284 -2.78 -1.88 -13.26
C PHE A 284 -3.41 -3.01 -12.46
N LEU A 285 -4.34 -2.72 -11.55
CA LEU A 285 -5.09 -3.77 -10.83
C LEU A 285 -5.92 -4.62 -11.80
N ILE A 286 -6.57 -4.00 -12.81
CA ILE A 286 -7.30 -4.72 -13.84
C ILE A 286 -6.35 -5.59 -14.68
N LYS A 287 -5.17 -5.05 -15.06
CA LYS A 287 -4.13 -5.82 -15.78
C LYS A 287 -3.67 -7.03 -14.97
N LEU A 288 -3.39 -6.87 -13.66
CA LEU A 288 -3.02 -7.98 -12.78
C LEU A 288 -4.12 -9.05 -12.67
N ARG A 289 -5.40 -8.65 -12.59
CA ARG A 289 -6.53 -9.59 -12.65
C ARG A 289 -6.55 -10.36 -13.97
N GLY A 290 -6.27 -9.69 -15.08
CA GLY A 290 -6.12 -10.31 -16.39
C GLY A 290 -4.97 -11.32 -16.45
N ASP A 291 -3.83 -10.97 -15.85
CA ASP A 291 -2.67 -11.86 -15.78
C ASP A 291 -2.92 -13.08 -14.89
N GLN A 292 -3.72 -12.96 -13.81
CA GLN A 292 -4.19 -14.11 -13.02
C GLN A 292 -4.99 -15.10 -13.86
N VAL A 293 -5.86 -14.61 -14.74
CA VAL A 293 -6.64 -15.45 -15.64
C VAL A 293 -5.74 -16.15 -16.66
N LYS A 294 -4.80 -15.42 -17.28
CA LYS A 294 -3.82 -15.97 -18.25
C LYS A 294 -2.92 -17.03 -17.60
N ALA A 295 -2.47 -16.79 -16.37
CA ALA A 295 -1.63 -17.71 -15.61
C ALA A 295 -2.41 -18.88 -14.97
N HIS A 296 -3.71 -19.01 -15.24
CA HIS A 296 -4.59 -20.02 -14.68
C HIS A 296 -4.63 -20.09 -13.15
N ILE A 297 -4.41 -18.98 -12.47
CA ILE A 297 -4.46 -18.84 -11.00
C ILE A 297 -5.91 -18.91 -10.49
N THR A 298 -6.89 -18.45 -11.32
CA THR A 298 -8.32 -18.50 -10.99
C THR A 298 -8.85 -19.96 -11.02
N PRO A 299 -9.82 -20.34 -10.14
CA PRO A 299 -10.44 -21.64 -10.15
C PRO A 299 -11.01 -22.03 -11.53
N TRP A 300 -10.88 -23.29 -11.90
CA TRP A 300 -11.39 -23.77 -13.20
C TRP A 300 -12.91 -23.59 -13.34
N THR A 301 -13.65 -23.73 -12.24
CA THR A 301 -15.11 -23.53 -12.18
C THR A 301 -15.49 -22.10 -12.55
N GLU A 302 -14.79 -21.12 -12.01
CA GLU A 302 -14.99 -19.70 -12.35
C GLU A 302 -14.74 -19.43 -13.83
N ARG A 303 -13.65 -19.96 -14.37
CA ARG A 303 -13.33 -19.84 -15.81
C ARG A 303 -14.40 -20.42 -16.71
N VAL A 304 -14.95 -21.59 -16.35
CA VAL A 304 -16.05 -22.21 -17.10
C VAL A 304 -17.31 -21.36 -17.03
N ILE A 305 -17.69 -20.88 -15.85
CA ILE A 305 -18.87 -20.02 -15.64
C ILE A 305 -18.75 -18.76 -16.51
N PHE A 306 -17.62 -18.04 -16.44
CA PHE A 306 -17.43 -16.83 -17.25
C PHE A 306 -17.39 -17.12 -18.77
N LYS A 307 -16.84 -18.28 -19.19
CA LYS A 307 -16.85 -18.68 -20.59
C LYS A 307 -18.28 -18.94 -21.09
N LEU A 308 -19.10 -19.65 -20.32
CA LEU A 308 -20.52 -19.88 -20.64
C LEU A 308 -21.31 -18.57 -20.66
N TRP A 309 -21.06 -17.69 -19.68
CA TRP A 309 -21.68 -16.38 -19.64
C TRP A 309 -21.31 -15.52 -20.84
N THR A 310 -20.06 -15.51 -21.26
CA THR A 310 -19.59 -14.80 -22.47
C THR A 310 -20.28 -15.34 -23.73
N ILE A 311 -20.41 -16.66 -23.88
CA ILE A 311 -21.16 -17.29 -25.00
C ILE A 311 -22.62 -16.84 -24.98
N GLY A 312 -23.26 -16.81 -23.81
CA GLY A 312 -24.63 -16.32 -23.64
C GLY A 312 -24.83 -14.86 -24.04
N LEU A 313 -23.80 -14.02 -23.91
CA LEU A 313 -23.86 -12.59 -24.29
C LEU A 313 -23.40 -12.29 -25.73
N ARG A 314 -22.71 -13.23 -26.39
CA ARG A 314 -22.05 -12.98 -27.69
C ARG A 314 -23.03 -12.73 -28.84
N PHE A 315 -24.15 -13.42 -28.87
CA PHE A 315 -25.16 -13.30 -29.93
C PHE A 315 -26.49 -12.82 -29.34
N GLY A 316 -27.24 -12.02 -30.14
CA GLY A 316 -28.53 -11.47 -29.66
C GLY A 316 -29.58 -12.53 -29.34
N TRP A 317 -29.57 -13.69 -30.02
CA TRP A 317 -30.49 -14.78 -29.73
C TRP A 317 -30.10 -15.55 -28.45
N THR A 318 -28.81 -15.83 -28.24
CA THR A 318 -28.34 -16.48 -26.97
C THR A 318 -28.61 -15.60 -25.77
N TYR A 319 -28.41 -14.29 -25.90
CA TYR A 319 -28.76 -13.32 -24.89
C TYR A 319 -30.25 -13.34 -24.53
N ARG A 320 -31.15 -13.36 -25.53
CA ARG A 320 -32.60 -13.46 -25.28
C ARG A 320 -33.00 -14.76 -24.61
N LEU A 321 -32.42 -15.87 -25.04
CA LEU A 321 -32.65 -17.19 -24.42
C LEU A 321 -32.16 -17.22 -22.97
N SER A 322 -30.97 -16.72 -22.70
CA SER A 322 -30.43 -16.64 -21.34
C SER A 322 -31.28 -15.74 -20.43
N GLN A 323 -31.74 -14.59 -20.92
CA GLN A 323 -32.65 -13.71 -20.17
C GLN A 323 -33.99 -14.39 -19.88
N PHE A 324 -34.54 -15.12 -20.83
CA PHE A 324 -35.79 -15.87 -20.66
C PHE A 324 -35.62 -16.94 -19.59
N ALA A 325 -34.57 -17.75 -19.67
CA ALA A 325 -34.28 -18.79 -18.69
C ALA A 325 -34.04 -18.22 -17.27
N GLN A 326 -33.25 -17.14 -17.15
CA GLN A 326 -33.03 -16.44 -15.87
C GLN A 326 -34.34 -15.91 -15.28
N ARG A 327 -35.21 -15.36 -16.11
CA ARG A 327 -36.47 -14.81 -15.68
C ARG A 327 -37.42 -15.88 -15.10
N ILE A 328 -37.48 -17.04 -15.76
CA ILE A 328 -38.25 -18.19 -15.23
C ILE A 328 -37.63 -18.67 -13.94
N GLY A 329 -36.31 -18.95 -13.93
CA GLY A 329 -35.64 -19.47 -12.74
C GLY A 329 -35.75 -18.55 -11.51
N LEU A 330 -35.53 -17.25 -11.69
CA LEU A 330 -35.66 -16.29 -10.58
C LEU A 330 -37.13 -16.09 -10.13
N ARG A 331 -38.11 -16.24 -11.02
CA ARG A 331 -39.54 -16.17 -10.64
C ARG A 331 -39.98 -17.36 -9.82
N LEU A 332 -39.41 -18.52 -10.00
CA LEU A 332 -39.69 -19.71 -9.19
C LEU A 332 -39.18 -19.58 -7.77
N LEU A 333 -38.13 -18.76 -7.56
CA LEU A 333 -37.50 -18.55 -6.26
C LEU A 333 -38.08 -17.37 -5.45
N LYS A 334 -39.00 -16.58 -6.04
CA LYS A 334 -39.60 -15.43 -5.35
C LYS A 334 -40.62 -15.82 -4.31
N ASP A 335 -40.70 -15.07 -3.24
CA ASP A 335 -41.79 -15.14 -2.24
C ASP A 335 -43.06 -14.42 -2.75
N LYS A 336 -44.10 -14.43 -1.91
CA LYS A 336 -45.40 -13.79 -2.20
C LYS A 336 -45.30 -12.28 -2.38
N GLN A 337 -44.27 -11.65 -1.78
CA GLN A 337 -44.01 -10.21 -1.84
C GLN A 337 -43.11 -9.80 -3.04
N GLY A 338 -42.66 -10.77 -3.81
CA GLY A 338 -41.78 -10.50 -4.99
C GLY A 338 -40.30 -10.44 -4.67
N TRP A 339 -39.85 -10.92 -3.51
CA TRP A 339 -38.45 -10.95 -3.11
C TRP A 339 -37.90 -12.36 -3.14
N ILE A 340 -36.61 -12.48 -3.44
CA ILE A 340 -35.82 -13.71 -3.40
C ILE A 340 -34.91 -13.62 -2.19
N LYS A 341 -35.21 -14.39 -1.14
CA LYS A 341 -34.45 -14.42 0.12
C LYS A 341 -33.24 -15.34 0.06
N HIS A 342 -33.28 -16.37 -0.76
CA HIS A 342 -32.23 -17.36 -0.87
C HIS A 342 -31.97 -17.70 -2.34
N LEU A 343 -30.75 -17.42 -2.80
CA LEU A 343 -30.25 -17.88 -4.09
C LEU A 343 -29.43 -19.17 -3.91
N PRO A 344 -29.47 -20.09 -4.88
CA PRO A 344 -28.62 -21.29 -4.81
C PRO A 344 -27.15 -20.97 -5.04
N PRO A 345 -26.22 -21.81 -4.57
CA PRO A 345 -24.81 -21.70 -4.94
C PRO A 345 -24.61 -21.74 -6.47
N PRO A 346 -23.66 -21.01 -7.02
CA PRO A 346 -22.61 -20.18 -6.36
C PRO A 346 -23.04 -18.74 -6.05
N VAL A 347 -24.29 -18.34 -6.37
CA VAL A 347 -24.74 -16.93 -6.24
C VAL A 347 -25.41 -16.63 -4.90
N ASN A 348 -25.45 -17.60 -3.97
CA ASN A 348 -26.03 -17.45 -2.65
C ASN A 348 -25.41 -16.35 -1.79
N GLY A 349 -24.19 -15.93 -2.07
CA GLY A 349 -23.51 -14.82 -1.38
C GLY A 349 -24.27 -13.48 -1.47
N TRP A 350 -25.06 -13.27 -2.55
CA TRP A 350 -25.85 -12.06 -2.75
C TRP A 350 -27.01 -11.93 -1.76
N THR A 351 -27.58 -13.04 -1.35
CA THR A 351 -28.75 -13.07 -0.46
C THR A 351 -28.40 -13.34 1.00
N LYS A 352 -27.12 -13.36 1.38
CA LYS A 352 -26.71 -13.50 2.79
C LYS A 352 -27.06 -12.30 3.67
N GLN A 353 -27.02 -11.09 3.10
CA GLN A 353 -27.17 -9.83 3.84
C GLN A 353 -28.25 -8.91 3.25
N ARG A 354 -28.91 -9.31 2.16
CA ARG A 354 -29.94 -8.51 1.48
C ARG A 354 -30.84 -9.41 0.65
N ASP A 355 -32.09 -8.99 0.48
CA ASP A 355 -33.02 -9.64 -0.43
C ASP A 355 -32.76 -9.20 -1.87
N PHE A 356 -33.01 -10.09 -2.82
CA PHE A 356 -32.86 -9.81 -4.25
C PHE A 356 -34.27 -9.64 -4.87
N PRO A 357 -34.54 -8.54 -5.63
CA PRO A 357 -35.88 -8.34 -6.22
C PRO A 357 -36.12 -9.32 -7.37
N ALA A 358 -37.31 -9.82 -7.47
CA ALA A 358 -37.72 -10.65 -8.59
C ALA A 358 -37.71 -9.85 -9.91
N PRO A 359 -37.41 -10.48 -11.06
CA PRO A 359 -37.41 -9.80 -12.35
C PRO A 359 -38.75 -9.15 -12.66
N ALA A 360 -38.71 -7.96 -13.25
CA ALA A 360 -39.89 -7.24 -13.72
C ALA A 360 -40.77 -8.10 -14.65
N LYS A 361 -42.10 -7.84 -14.67
CA LYS A 361 -43.03 -8.58 -15.53
C LYS A 361 -42.70 -8.45 -17.01
N GLU A 362 -42.31 -7.27 -17.46
CA GLU A 362 -41.90 -6.99 -18.85
C GLU A 362 -40.42 -6.71 -18.92
N ASP A 363 -39.77 -7.00 -20.07
CA ASP A 363 -38.37 -6.65 -20.27
C ASP A 363 -38.24 -5.17 -20.67
N PHE A 364 -37.06 -4.61 -20.40
CA PHE A 364 -36.75 -3.23 -20.73
C PHE A 364 -36.98 -2.91 -22.21
N ARG A 365 -36.64 -3.80 -23.13
CA ARG A 365 -36.79 -3.57 -24.55
C ARG A 365 -38.28 -3.44 -24.97
N THR A 366 -39.16 -4.22 -24.36
CA THR A 366 -40.59 -4.13 -24.59
C THR A 366 -41.16 -2.82 -24.07
N VAL A 367 -40.78 -2.45 -22.82
CA VAL A 367 -41.19 -1.17 -22.21
C VAL A 367 -40.61 0.01 -23.02
N TYR A 368 -39.35 -0.04 -23.42
CA TYR A 368 -38.69 1.02 -24.18
C TYR A 368 -39.28 1.19 -25.59
N LYS A 369 -39.63 0.10 -26.26
CA LYS A 369 -40.33 0.17 -27.57
C LYS A 369 -41.69 0.84 -27.46
N ARG A 370 -42.46 0.53 -26.40
CA ARG A 370 -43.75 1.17 -26.11
C ARG A 370 -43.56 2.66 -25.86
N TYR A 371 -42.64 3.03 -24.95
CA TYR A 371 -42.28 4.43 -24.68
C TYR A 371 -41.88 5.21 -25.94
N ARG A 372 -41.01 4.65 -26.80
CA ARG A 372 -40.61 5.31 -28.03
C ARG A 372 -41.79 5.51 -29.02
N ARG A 373 -42.72 4.58 -29.06
CA ARG A 373 -43.93 4.71 -29.91
C ARG A 373 -44.85 5.81 -29.39
N GLU A 374 -45.01 5.93 -28.09
CA GLU A 374 -45.77 6.99 -27.44
C GLU A 374 -45.15 8.37 -27.71
N GLN A 375 -43.87 8.51 -27.54
CA GLN A 375 -43.14 9.75 -27.87
C GLN A 375 -43.24 10.16 -29.35
N GLN A 376 -43.22 9.21 -30.26
CA GLN A 376 -43.37 9.48 -31.68
C GLN A 376 -44.80 9.91 -32.03
N ARG A 377 -45.82 9.41 -31.33
CA ARG A 377 -47.23 9.82 -31.49
C ARG A 377 -47.46 11.26 -30.99
N ASP A 378 -46.88 11.60 -29.82
CA ASP A 378 -47.00 12.93 -29.26
C ASP A 378 -46.31 13.99 -30.13
N THR A 379 -45.16 13.68 -30.72
CA THR A 379 -44.45 14.57 -31.65
C THR A 379 -45.17 14.72 -33.02
N SER A 380 -45.92 13.72 -33.45
CA SER A 380 -46.75 13.84 -34.70
C SER A 380 -47.99 14.70 -34.46
N HIS A 381 -48.67 14.54 -33.30
CA HIS A 381 -49.84 15.36 -32.93
C HIS A 381 -49.48 16.84 -32.70
N THR A 382 -48.26 17.14 -32.28
CA THR A 382 -47.79 18.53 -32.10
C THR A 382 -47.47 19.20 -33.41
N LYS A 383 -47.05 18.43 -34.46
CA LYS A 383 -46.79 18.93 -35.80
C LYS A 383 -48.05 19.14 -36.64
N GLU A 384 -49.15 18.45 -36.36
CA GLU A 384 -50.45 18.64 -37.03
C GLU A 384 -51.26 19.83 -36.50
N LYS A 385 -50.85 20.41 -35.34
CA LYS A 385 -51.49 21.57 -34.72
C LYS A 385 -50.74 22.88 -34.94
N GLN A 386 -49.64 22.91 -35.68
CA GLN A 386 -48.93 24.06 -36.20
C GLN A 386 -49.17 24.21 -37.70
#